data_86904134449a66b0ebfa26358b5349f2
#
_entry.id   86904134449a66b0ebfa26358b5349f2
#
_cell.length_a   1.000
_cell.length_b   1.000
_cell.length_c   1.000
_cell.angle_alpha   90.00
_cell.angle_beta   90.00
_cell.angle_gamma   90.00
#
_symmetry.space_group_name_H-M   'P 1'
#
loop_
_entity.id
_entity.type
_entity.pdbx_description
1 polymer ?
#
loop_
_entity_poly.entity_id
_entity_poly.type
_entity_poly.pdbx_seq_one_letter_code
_entity_poly.pdbx_strand_id
1 'polypeptide(L)'
;MMSKNKLPSDCDVIVIGAGVAGLTATALLTKSGLKVVTVEEQLKPGGYFMGFKRKGFTFDSSIQWLNQCKDGGFIYNVFNFIGSDYPRCNNMNRIRRYKGESTDYLLTCEPHKLRDQLIKDFPDETEGISKFFEDCKKNGNHFDILKNRMRAIETMSVFEKMVLGIKMLWWVIPVWKILRISAEKGLDKYFKNEAIKKIFCCEEKFMSIIMPICWAYAGDFQSPPKGGAEVFINWLCKKIEDTSSQIILNSKVEKVLIENKKIIGVTLADGHTIHSKYVIAACDVENLYERMLPTGTVPGKLLNRLREADLYYSSVTLYIGLDCDASAIGIQEELTCVTVDNITRKEHFTGDPHKSSLIVQAPSVRDKTLAPKGKSTLTIQCAAWIDYKNFWQTDKNLERGIAYKNFKQQFADILITRLEKVFNVNIKDHIEVLEIATPITYWRYTKNRDGSIMGASPTDKNIKNKLAHYYTPVKNLFLGGHWAEYGGGMPIAVKAASNVSLLILKEIKKQEFKKLRDAMDGRNKNIKT
;
A
#
# COMPACT_ATOMS: atom_id res chain seq x y z
N MET A 1 1.60 -31.49 5.76
CA MET A 1 0.39 -31.84 6.53
C MET A 1 0.41 -30.98 7.78
N MET A 2 -0.31 -29.86 7.83
CA MET A 2 -0.50 -29.11 9.07
C MET A 2 -1.36 -29.97 9.99
N SER A 3 -0.89 -30.22 11.21
CA SER A 3 -1.66 -30.90 12.24
C SER A 3 -2.98 -30.16 12.41
N LYS A 4 -4.10 -30.87 12.54
CA LYS A 4 -5.37 -30.32 13.00
C LYS A 4 -5.20 -29.86 14.46
N ASN A 5 -4.49 -28.74 14.68
CA ASN A 5 -4.45 -28.13 16.00
C ASN A 5 -5.87 -27.75 16.37
N LYS A 6 -6.31 -28.19 17.55
CA LYS A 6 -7.60 -27.83 18.12
C LYS A 6 -7.74 -26.31 18.11
N LEU A 7 -8.81 -25.80 17.53
CA LEU A 7 -9.08 -24.36 17.51
C LEU A 7 -9.07 -23.82 18.95
N PRO A 8 -8.43 -22.68 19.22
CA PRO A 8 -8.35 -22.13 20.56
C PRO A 8 -9.73 -21.63 20.99
N SER A 9 -10.07 -21.82 22.27
CA SER A 9 -11.29 -21.29 22.85
C SER A 9 -11.12 -19.87 23.40
N ASP A 10 -9.86 -19.47 23.70
CA ASP A 10 -9.55 -18.18 24.33
C ASP A 10 -8.14 -17.67 23.97
N CYS A 11 -7.97 -16.35 24.01
CA CYS A 11 -6.70 -15.66 23.87
C CYS A 11 -6.76 -14.23 24.47
N ASP A 12 -5.62 -13.55 24.53
CA ASP A 12 -5.58 -12.15 25.01
C ASP A 12 -6.12 -11.20 23.95
N VAL A 13 -5.77 -11.42 22.67
CA VAL A 13 -6.15 -10.57 21.54
C VAL A 13 -6.51 -11.43 20.33
N ILE A 14 -7.64 -11.12 19.68
CA ILE A 14 -7.98 -11.64 18.36
C ILE A 14 -7.63 -10.60 17.30
N VAL A 15 -7.03 -11.04 16.19
CA VAL A 15 -6.78 -10.21 15.00
C VAL A 15 -7.59 -10.76 13.85
N ILE A 16 -8.47 -9.95 13.26
CA ILE A 16 -9.29 -10.32 12.09
C ILE A 16 -8.57 -9.85 10.83
N GLY A 17 -8.07 -10.80 10.05
CA GLY A 17 -7.31 -10.57 8.81
C GLY A 17 -5.81 -10.78 8.98
N ALA A 18 -5.22 -11.65 8.15
CA ALA A 18 -3.78 -11.96 8.10
C ALA A 18 -3.05 -11.22 6.97
N GLY A 19 -3.47 -9.99 6.63
CA GLY A 19 -2.67 -9.09 5.80
C GLY A 19 -1.44 -8.57 6.56
N VAL A 20 -0.56 -7.81 5.88
CA VAL A 20 0.67 -7.27 6.50
C VAL A 20 0.40 -6.51 7.81
N ALA A 21 -0.71 -5.76 7.90
CA ALA A 21 -1.08 -5.05 9.12
C ALA A 21 -1.45 -6.02 10.26
N GLY A 22 -2.33 -6.98 10.00
CA GLY A 22 -2.75 -7.97 11.01
C GLY A 22 -1.57 -8.81 11.50
N LEU A 23 -0.75 -9.33 10.58
CA LEU A 23 0.44 -10.12 10.96
C LEU A 23 1.47 -9.29 11.74
N THR A 24 1.67 -8.01 11.36
CA THR A 24 2.57 -7.12 12.12
C THR A 24 2.04 -6.87 13.53
N ALA A 25 0.74 -6.60 13.69
CA ALA A 25 0.13 -6.42 15.01
C ALA A 25 0.25 -7.70 15.86
N THR A 26 -0.01 -8.86 15.26
CA THR A 26 0.15 -10.16 15.90
C THR A 26 1.58 -10.39 16.38
N ALA A 27 2.57 -10.17 15.49
CA ALA A 27 3.98 -10.36 15.83
C ALA A 27 4.44 -9.40 16.96
N LEU A 28 4.01 -8.13 16.94
CA LEU A 28 4.33 -7.14 17.98
C LEU A 28 3.74 -7.52 19.34
N LEU A 29 2.47 -7.91 19.37
CA LEU A 29 1.78 -8.29 20.60
C LEU A 29 2.31 -9.60 21.18
N THR A 30 2.59 -10.56 20.30
CA THR A 30 3.21 -11.84 20.70
C THR A 30 4.63 -11.63 21.24
N LYS A 31 5.44 -10.80 20.59
CA LYS A 31 6.77 -10.39 21.08
C LYS A 31 6.68 -9.73 22.46
N SER A 32 5.56 -9.06 22.73
CA SER A 32 5.27 -8.44 24.03
C SER A 32 4.69 -9.45 25.05
N GLY A 33 4.65 -10.74 24.76
CA GLY A 33 4.21 -11.81 25.64
C GLY A 33 2.70 -11.92 25.81
N LEU A 34 1.92 -11.63 24.76
CA LEU A 34 0.48 -11.87 24.69
C LEU A 34 0.19 -13.09 23.82
N LYS A 35 -0.84 -13.85 24.18
CA LYS A 35 -1.38 -14.93 23.35
C LYS A 35 -2.35 -14.32 22.34
N VAL A 36 -2.00 -14.39 21.04
CA VAL A 36 -2.77 -13.77 19.96
C VAL A 36 -3.29 -14.85 19.00
N VAL A 37 -4.54 -14.72 18.59
CA VAL A 37 -5.14 -15.54 17.54
C VAL A 37 -5.47 -14.66 16.35
N THR A 38 -4.85 -14.93 15.21
CA THR A 38 -5.15 -14.26 13.94
C THR A 38 -6.07 -15.16 13.11
N VAL A 39 -7.18 -14.62 12.63
CA VAL A 39 -8.16 -15.35 11.81
C VAL A 39 -8.20 -14.75 10.41
N GLU A 40 -8.03 -15.60 9.39
CA GLU A 40 -8.01 -15.22 7.97
C GLU A 40 -8.99 -16.07 7.16
N GLU A 41 -9.84 -15.41 6.35
CA GLU A 41 -10.80 -16.14 5.51
C GLU A 41 -10.17 -16.81 4.28
N GLN A 42 -9.02 -16.33 3.83
CA GLN A 42 -8.31 -16.88 2.67
C GLN A 42 -7.46 -18.11 3.05
N LEU A 43 -7.14 -18.92 2.03
CA LEU A 43 -6.26 -20.11 2.17
C LEU A 43 -4.81 -19.75 2.47
N LYS A 44 -4.41 -18.49 2.24
CA LYS A 44 -3.03 -18.00 2.43
C LYS A 44 -3.05 -16.66 3.15
N PRO A 45 -2.06 -16.39 4.02
CA PRO A 45 -1.87 -15.08 4.61
C PRO A 45 -1.25 -14.10 3.61
N GLY A 46 -1.29 -12.81 3.92
CA GLY A 46 -0.57 -11.77 3.19
C GLY A 46 -1.44 -10.63 2.65
N GLY A 47 -2.72 -10.87 2.38
CA GLY A 47 -3.60 -9.87 1.78
C GLY A 47 -3.00 -9.32 0.46
N TYR A 48 -2.83 -8.00 0.32
CA TYR A 48 -2.18 -7.40 -0.85
C TYR A 48 -0.67 -7.69 -0.97
N PHE A 49 -0.04 -8.28 0.05
CA PHE A 49 1.36 -8.73 0.02
C PHE A 49 1.50 -10.20 -0.37
N MET A 50 0.41 -10.86 -0.67
CA MET A 50 0.45 -12.23 -1.15
C MET A 50 1.02 -12.26 -2.56
N GLY A 51 2.08 -13.02 -2.75
CA GLY A 51 2.59 -13.39 -4.07
C GLY A 51 1.87 -14.62 -4.63
N PHE A 52 2.04 -14.84 -5.92
CA PHE A 52 1.61 -16.09 -6.54
C PHE A 52 2.61 -16.55 -7.61
N LYS A 53 2.58 -17.85 -7.92
CA LYS A 53 3.48 -18.46 -8.90
C LYS A 53 2.71 -19.07 -10.06
N ARG A 54 3.24 -18.91 -11.28
CA ARG A 54 2.74 -19.54 -12.51
C ARG A 54 3.91 -19.95 -13.39
N LYS A 55 3.98 -21.22 -13.75
CA LYS A 55 5.04 -21.77 -14.64
C LYS A 55 6.46 -21.32 -14.25
N GLY A 56 6.77 -21.25 -12.96
CA GLY A 56 8.08 -20.82 -12.47
C GLY A 56 8.28 -19.31 -12.31
N PHE A 57 7.37 -18.49 -12.81
CA PHE A 57 7.36 -17.05 -12.54
C PHE A 57 6.73 -16.74 -11.19
N THR A 58 7.29 -15.79 -10.46
CA THR A 58 6.79 -15.29 -9.17
C THR A 58 6.34 -13.84 -9.35
N PHE A 59 5.11 -13.56 -8.97
CA PHE A 59 4.50 -12.23 -9.07
C PHE A 59 4.11 -11.71 -7.70
N ASP A 60 4.46 -10.47 -7.40
CA ASP A 60 3.89 -9.70 -6.28
C ASP A 60 2.53 -9.13 -6.70
N SER A 61 1.51 -9.28 -5.85
CA SER A 61 0.14 -8.84 -6.24
C SER A 61 -0.03 -7.32 -6.30
N SER A 62 0.82 -6.53 -5.63
CA SER A 62 0.63 -5.07 -5.56
C SER A 62 1.89 -4.23 -5.34
N ILE A 63 3.01 -4.80 -4.88
CA ILE A 63 4.16 -4.00 -4.48
C ILE A 63 5.11 -3.76 -5.64
N GLN A 64 5.45 -2.49 -5.83
CA GLN A 64 6.38 -2.04 -6.85
C GLN A 64 7.66 -1.47 -6.23
N TRP A 65 7.56 -0.79 -5.10
CA TRP A 65 8.64 -0.18 -4.35
C TRP A 65 8.22 0.03 -2.89
N LEU A 66 9.20 0.25 -2.02
CA LEU A 66 9.01 0.46 -0.59
C LEU A 66 9.73 1.73 -0.15
N ASN A 67 9.30 2.29 0.97
CA ASN A 67 10.00 3.33 1.70
C ASN A 67 10.03 3.01 3.18
N GLN A 68 10.82 3.75 3.96
CA GLN A 68 11.01 3.55 5.40
C GLN A 68 11.64 2.19 5.79
N CYS A 69 12.16 1.42 4.82
CA CYS A 69 12.82 0.13 5.04
C CYS A 69 14.34 0.25 5.20
N LYS A 70 14.92 1.42 4.94
CA LYS A 70 16.35 1.69 5.17
C LYS A 70 16.66 1.81 6.67
N ASP A 71 17.94 1.69 7.04
CA ASP A 71 18.40 1.82 8.43
C ASP A 71 17.89 3.12 9.07
N GLY A 72 17.31 2.99 10.25
CA GLY A 72 16.65 4.09 10.98
C GLY A 72 15.27 4.50 10.44
N GLY A 73 14.78 3.89 9.37
CA GLY A 73 13.41 4.08 8.89
C GLY A 73 12.38 3.46 9.84
N PHE A 74 11.14 3.88 9.72
CA PHE A 74 10.09 3.41 10.62
C PHE A 74 9.84 1.89 10.52
N ILE A 75 9.74 1.36 9.30
CA ILE A 75 9.54 -0.09 9.09
C ILE A 75 10.77 -0.87 9.58
N TYR A 76 11.97 -0.38 9.27
CA TYR A 76 13.21 -0.94 9.81
C TYR A 76 13.13 -1.08 11.35
N ASN A 77 12.78 0.01 12.05
CA ASN A 77 12.72 0.02 13.50
C ASN A 77 11.70 -0.97 14.06
N VAL A 78 10.50 -1.02 13.46
CA VAL A 78 9.42 -1.93 13.87
C VAL A 78 9.80 -3.39 13.63
N PHE A 79 10.32 -3.70 12.44
CA PHE A 79 10.68 -5.07 12.10
C PHE A 79 11.90 -5.55 12.88
N ASN A 80 12.89 -4.70 13.08
CA ASN A 80 14.04 -5.01 13.93
C ASN A 80 13.64 -5.24 15.40
N PHE A 81 12.59 -4.58 15.89
CA PHE A 81 12.01 -4.87 17.20
C PHE A 81 11.38 -6.27 17.26
N ILE A 82 10.70 -6.71 16.20
CA ILE A 82 10.14 -8.07 16.11
C ILE A 82 11.28 -9.10 16.07
N GLY A 83 12.29 -8.89 15.22
CA GLY A 83 13.45 -9.75 15.10
C GLY A 83 14.54 -9.15 14.20
N SER A 84 15.81 -9.29 14.57
CA SER A 84 16.97 -8.76 13.82
C SER A 84 17.18 -9.45 12.46
N ASP A 85 16.60 -10.62 12.27
CA ASP A 85 16.64 -11.46 11.07
C ASP A 85 15.56 -11.12 10.03
N TYR A 86 14.93 -9.94 10.16
CA TYR A 86 13.89 -9.54 9.19
C TYR A 86 14.49 -9.37 7.78
N PRO A 87 13.69 -9.66 6.71
CA PRO A 87 14.16 -9.56 5.33
C PRO A 87 14.56 -8.12 4.96
N ARG A 88 15.80 -7.95 4.50
CA ARG A 88 16.36 -6.63 4.15
C ARG A 88 15.93 -6.18 2.76
N CYS A 89 15.64 -4.90 2.63
CA CYS A 89 15.39 -4.22 1.37
C CYS A 89 16.66 -3.54 0.86
N ASN A 90 16.83 -3.48 -0.46
CA ASN A 90 17.93 -2.76 -1.07
C ASN A 90 17.46 -1.41 -1.61
N ASN A 91 18.35 -0.40 -1.60
CA ASN A 91 18.04 0.88 -2.23
C ASN A 91 17.93 0.70 -3.74
N MET A 92 16.97 1.41 -4.34
CA MET A 92 16.79 1.44 -5.78
C MET A 92 17.64 2.56 -6.40
N ASN A 93 18.39 2.24 -7.44
CA ASN A 93 19.13 3.24 -8.22
C ASN A 93 18.24 3.91 -9.26
N ARG A 94 17.46 3.11 -9.99
CA ARG A 94 16.47 3.55 -10.98
C ARG A 94 15.11 3.57 -10.30
N ILE A 95 14.48 4.76 -10.22
CA ILE A 95 13.29 4.96 -9.38
C ILE A 95 12.04 5.05 -10.22
N ARG A 96 11.99 6.02 -11.12
CA ARG A 96 10.81 6.28 -11.95
C ARG A 96 11.21 6.75 -13.34
N ARG A 97 10.58 6.20 -14.37
CA ARG A 97 10.73 6.64 -15.76
C ARG A 97 9.42 7.23 -16.24
N TYR A 98 9.49 8.38 -16.88
CA TYR A 98 8.37 9.04 -17.53
C TYR A 98 8.51 8.78 -19.02
N LYS A 99 7.65 7.92 -19.59
CA LYS A 99 7.76 7.42 -20.96
C LYS A 99 6.48 7.67 -21.74
N GLY A 100 6.60 8.36 -22.87
CA GLY A 100 5.59 8.51 -23.90
C GLY A 100 6.19 8.17 -25.26
N GLU A 101 5.48 8.42 -26.34
CA GLU A 101 6.02 8.28 -27.69
C GLU A 101 7.13 9.32 -27.94
N SER A 102 6.94 10.54 -27.45
CA SER A 102 7.88 11.67 -27.60
C SER A 102 8.72 11.99 -26.35
N THR A 103 8.45 11.35 -25.22
CA THR A 103 9.12 11.64 -23.95
C THR A 103 9.83 10.41 -23.37
N ASP A 104 11.02 10.63 -22.76
CA ASP A 104 11.76 9.59 -22.07
C ASP A 104 12.70 10.19 -21.01
N TYR A 105 12.23 10.28 -19.76
CA TYR A 105 12.98 10.87 -18.65
C TYR A 105 13.05 9.92 -17.47
N LEU A 106 14.24 9.76 -16.89
CA LEU A 106 14.50 8.85 -15.78
C LEU A 106 14.87 9.60 -14.51
N LEU A 107 14.08 9.42 -13.44
CA LEU A 107 14.45 9.77 -12.08
C LEU A 107 15.27 8.62 -11.48
N THR A 108 16.48 8.93 -11.02
CA THR A 108 17.35 8.00 -10.30
C THR A 108 17.49 8.41 -8.83
N CYS A 109 18.26 7.65 -8.05
CA CYS A 109 18.67 8.03 -6.69
C CYS A 109 19.51 9.32 -6.65
N GLU A 110 19.88 9.86 -7.81
CA GLU A 110 20.59 11.13 -8.02
C GLU A 110 19.68 12.10 -8.80
N PRO A 111 18.70 12.78 -8.17
CA PRO A 111 17.70 13.60 -8.88
C PRO A 111 18.29 14.73 -9.72
N HIS A 112 19.51 15.16 -9.41
CA HIS A 112 20.21 16.17 -10.21
C HIS A 112 20.44 15.71 -11.67
N LYS A 113 20.55 14.40 -11.93
CA LYS A 113 20.69 13.88 -13.31
C LYS A 113 19.46 14.19 -14.15
N LEU A 114 18.26 13.99 -13.58
CA LEU A 114 17.01 14.36 -14.25
C LEU A 114 16.91 15.90 -14.42
N ARG A 115 17.27 16.68 -13.39
CA ARG A 115 17.32 18.15 -13.49
C ARG A 115 18.19 18.60 -14.66
N ASP A 116 19.42 18.09 -14.73
CA ASP A 116 20.41 18.52 -15.72
C ASP A 116 19.98 18.11 -17.15
N GLN A 117 19.33 16.94 -17.30
CA GLN A 117 18.74 16.55 -18.57
C GLN A 117 17.61 17.49 -18.98
N LEU A 118 16.70 17.83 -18.06
CA LEU A 118 15.60 18.78 -18.33
C LEU A 118 16.13 20.17 -18.71
N ILE A 119 17.18 20.67 -18.04
CA ILE A 119 17.81 21.96 -18.37
C ILE A 119 18.41 21.91 -19.79
N LYS A 120 19.06 20.82 -20.15
CA LYS A 120 19.62 20.63 -21.49
C LYS A 120 18.53 20.65 -22.57
N ASP A 121 17.40 19.99 -22.34
CA ASP A 121 16.31 19.86 -23.30
C ASP A 121 15.39 21.09 -23.34
N PHE A 122 15.36 21.89 -22.25
CA PHE A 122 14.55 23.09 -22.10
C PHE A 122 15.37 24.27 -21.52
N PRO A 123 16.34 24.80 -22.25
CA PRO A 123 17.27 25.83 -21.74
C PRO A 123 16.55 27.12 -21.30
N ASP A 124 15.44 27.49 -21.92
CA ASP A 124 14.65 28.67 -21.57
C ASP A 124 13.92 28.54 -20.21
N GLU A 125 13.84 27.34 -19.66
CA GLU A 125 13.22 27.04 -18.36
C GLU A 125 14.23 26.74 -17.24
N THR A 126 15.51 27.02 -17.45
CA THR A 126 16.60 26.69 -16.53
C THR A 126 16.35 27.16 -15.10
N GLU A 127 15.85 28.40 -14.93
CA GLU A 127 15.57 28.97 -13.61
C GLU A 127 14.40 28.21 -12.92
N GLY A 128 13.31 27.96 -13.66
CA GLY A 128 12.14 27.24 -13.16
C GLY A 128 12.47 25.81 -12.77
N ILE A 129 13.24 25.09 -13.60
CA ILE A 129 13.68 23.72 -13.34
C ILE A 129 14.56 23.68 -12.09
N SER A 130 15.57 24.57 -11.98
CA SER A 130 16.47 24.63 -10.84
C SER A 130 15.71 24.86 -9.54
N LYS A 131 14.79 25.82 -9.52
CA LYS A 131 13.94 26.14 -8.38
C LYS A 131 13.03 24.95 -8.00
N PHE A 132 12.43 24.28 -8.98
CA PHE A 132 11.59 23.12 -8.74
C PHE A 132 12.35 22.00 -8.00
N PHE A 133 13.54 21.65 -8.46
CA PHE A 133 14.35 20.61 -7.82
C PHE A 133 14.91 21.05 -6.45
N GLU A 134 15.23 22.32 -6.27
CA GLU A 134 15.64 22.86 -4.98
C GLU A 134 14.51 22.79 -3.95
N ASP A 135 13.29 23.18 -4.34
CA ASP A 135 12.12 23.09 -3.49
C ASP A 135 11.75 21.62 -3.18
N CYS A 136 11.92 20.70 -4.14
CA CYS A 136 11.77 19.26 -3.87
C CYS A 136 12.79 18.78 -2.83
N LYS A 137 14.06 19.21 -2.92
CA LYS A 137 15.10 18.86 -1.95
C LYS A 137 14.78 19.38 -0.54
N LYS A 138 14.35 20.65 -0.42
CA LYS A 138 13.90 21.24 0.85
C LYS A 138 12.71 20.48 1.44
N ASN A 139 11.70 20.18 0.61
CA ASN A 139 10.53 19.43 1.04
C ASN A 139 10.88 17.99 1.44
N GLY A 140 11.86 17.34 0.78
CA GLY A 140 12.36 16.02 1.18
C GLY A 140 12.84 15.99 2.62
N ASN A 141 13.59 17.03 3.04
CA ASN A 141 14.02 17.18 4.43
C ASN A 141 12.84 17.41 5.40
N HIS A 142 11.80 18.14 4.97
CA HIS A 142 10.59 18.31 5.77
C HIS A 142 9.77 17.01 5.89
N PHE A 143 9.71 16.18 4.85
CA PHE A 143 9.09 14.86 4.92
C PHE A 143 9.83 13.90 5.84
N ASP A 144 11.16 14.05 6.03
CA ASP A 144 11.90 13.32 7.05
C ASP A 144 11.44 13.63 8.47
N ILE A 145 10.97 14.85 8.72
CA ILE A 145 10.38 15.22 10.02
C ILE A 145 9.05 14.47 10.25
N LEU A 146 8.28 14.14 9.20
CA LEU A 146 7.09 13.29 9.30
C LEU A 146 7.43 11.84 9.66
N LYS A 147 8.59 11.33 9.23
CA LYS A 147 9.05 9.97 9.60
C LYS A 147 9.13 9.79 11.12
N ASN A 148 9.59 10.82 11.84
CA ASN A 148 9.69 10.78 13.30
C ASN A 148 8.32 10.86 14.02
N ARG A 149 7.19 10.82 13.29
CA ARG A 149 5.83 11.01 13.83
C ARG A 149 4.87 9.89 13.44
N MET A 150 5.39 8.70 13.32
CA MET A 150 4.56 7.56 12.98
C MET A 150 3.65 7.10 14.13
N ARG A 151 3.81 7.64 15.34
CA ARG A 151 2.92 7.31 16.48
C ARG A 151 1.62 8.10 16.43
N ALA A 152 0.52 7.41 16.75
CA ALA A 152 -0.80 8.03 16.91
C ALA A 152 -0.82 8.95 18.15
N ILE A 153 -1.57 10.06 18.04
CA ILE A 153 -1.70 11.05 19.12
C ILE A 153 -2.22 10.40 20.42
N GLU A 154 -3.05 9.39 20.31
CA GLU A 154 -3.63 8.64 21.41
C GLU A 154 -2.58 7.88 22.24
N THR A 155 -1.44 7.57 21.62
CA THR A 155 -0.31 6.89 22.30
C THR A 155 0.65 7.86 22.98
N MET A 156 0.48 9.17 22.79
CA MET A 156 1.36 10.22 23.27
C MET A 156 0.96 10.74 24.67
N SER A 157 1.95 11.15 25.45
CA SER A 157 1.74 11.91 26.70
C SER A 157 1.26 13.35 26.40
N VAL A 158 0.77 14.04 27.42
CA VAL A 158 0.33 15.45 27.28
C VAL A 158 1.49 16.33 26.81
N PHE A 159 2.69 16.14 27.38
CA PHE A 159 3.90 16.86 26.96
C PHE A 159 4.28 16.60 25.50
N GLU A 160 4.27 15.33 25.06
CA GLU A 160 4.54 14.97 23.65
C GLU A 160 3.52 15.61 22.70
N LYS A 161 2.22 15.66 23.09
CA LYS A 161 1.17 16.33 22.31
C LYS A 161 1.42 17.84 22.19
N MET A 162 1.83 18.49 23.28
CA MET A 162 2.16 19.92 23.28
C MET A 162 3.35 20.22 22.37
N VAL A 163 4.45 19.48 22.50
CA VAL A 163 5.63 19.60 21.63
C VAL A 163 5.26 19.34 20.18
N LEU A 164 4.42 18.34 19.93
CA LEU A 164 3.90 18.06 18.59
C LEU A 164 3.09 19.24 18.05
N GLY A 165 2.20 19.82 18.85
CA GLY A 165 1.38 20.98 18.45
C GLY A 165 2.23 22.16 17.99
N ILE A 166 3.26 22.51 18.79
CA ILE A 166 4.19 23.60 18.46
C ILE A 166 4.95 23.29 17.15
N LYS A 167 5.49 22.08 17.00
CA LYS A 167 6.16 21.67 15.78
C LYS A 167 5.24 21.65 14.56
N MET A 168 3.97 21.28 14.73
CA MET A 168 2.98 21.25 13.64
C MET A 168 2.63 22.64 13.12
N LEU A 169 2.61 23.67 13.96
CA LEU A 169 2.38 25.06 13.52
C LEU A 169 3.43 25.50 12.48
N TRP A 170 4.69 25.19 12.71
CA TRP A 170 5.78 25.54 11.78
C TRP A 170 5.81 24.67 10.51
N TRP A 171 5.35 23.45 10.61
CA TRP A 171 5.48 22.45 9.55
C TRP A 171 4.25 22.35 8.64
N VAL A 172 3.03 22.45 9.22
CA VAL A 172 1.77 22.30 8.47
C VAL A 172 1.60 23.39 7.43
N ILE A 173 2.02 24.63 7.73
CA ILE A 173 1.76 25.79 6.84
C ILE A 173 2.38 25.60 5.44
N PRO A 174 3.66 25.24 5.27
CA PRO A 174 4.22 25.01 3.94
C PRO A 174 3.60 23.79 3.23
N VAL A 175 3.43 22.68 3.94
CA VAL A 175 2.94 21.42 3.38
C VAL A 175 1.45 21.47 3.06
N TRP A 176 0.65 22.15 3.87
CA TRP A 176 -0.78 22.29 3.64
C TRP A 176 -1.13 22.94 2.30
N LYS A 177 -0.35 23.95 1.89
CA LYS A 177 -0.51 24.56 0.57
C LYS A 177 -0.18 23.58 -0.56
N ILE A 178 0.83 22.74 -0.38
CA ILE A 178 1.27 21.75 -1.38
C ILE A 178 0.24 20.62 -1.51
N LEU A 179 -0.34 20.15 -0.40
CA LEU A 179 -1.33 19.07 -0.38
C LEU A 179 -2.62 19.38 -1.15
N ARG A 180 -2.97 20.66 -1.26
CA ARG A 180 -4.25 21.11 -1.84
C ARG A 180 -4.16 21.65 -3.27
N ILE A 181 -2.95 21.76 -3.80
CA ILE A 181 -2.75 22.33 -5.14
C ILE A 181 -2.92 21.20 -6.18
N SER A 182 -3.67 21.50 -7.26
CA SER A 182 -3.71 20.63 -8.44
C SER A 182 -2.33 20.54 -9.10
N ALA A 183 -2.12 19.51 -9.88
CA ALA A 183 -0.85 19.33 -10.60
C ALA A 183 -0.56 20.55 -11.50
N GLU A 184 -1.55 21.05 -12.24
CA GLU A 184 -1.40 22.19 -13.14
C GLU A 184 -0.95 23.44 -12.36
N LYS A 185 -1.73 23.87 -11.35
CA LYS A 185 -1.41 25.05 -10.54
C LYS A 185 -0.06 24.92 -9.82
N GLY A 186 0.34 23.70 -9.49
CA GLY A 186 1.63 23.43 -8.88
C GLY A 186 2.79 23.58 -9.86
N LEU A 187 2.65 23.03 -11.06
CA LEU A 187 3.64 23.12 -12.13
C LEU A 187 3.75 24.54 -12.71
N ASP A 188 2.61 25.28 -12.84
CA ASP A 188 2.59 26.65 -13.33
C ASP A 188 3.43 27.65 -12.49
N LYS A 189 3.77 27.28 -11.25
CA LYS A 189 4.68 28.08 -10.42
C LYS A 189 6.13 28.03 -10.87
N TYR A 190 6.49 26.99 -11.62
CA TYR A 190 7.87 26.71 -12.01
C TYR A 190 8.05 26.76 -13.51
N PHE A 191 7.07 26.31 -14.30
CA PHE A 191 7.22 26.09 -15.73
C PHE A 191 6.20 26.86 -16.54
N LYS A 192 6.67 27.54 -17.58
CA LYS A 192 5.83 28.18 -18.61
C LYS A 192 5.61 27.22 -19.77
N ASN A 193 6.58 26.36 -20.08
CA ASN A 193 6.56 25.44 -21.20
C ASN A 193 5.64 24.24 -20.92
N GLU A 194 4.64 24.04 -21.76
CA GLU A 194 3.67 22.95 -21.62
C GLU A 194 4.30 21.56 -21.84
N ALA A 195 5.38 21.46 -22.62
CA ALA A 195 6.04 20.16 -22.84
C ALA A 195 6.65 19.61 -21.54
N ILE A 196 7.25 20.44 -20.68
CA ILE A 196 7.75 20.03 -19.37
C ILE A 196 6.60 19.57 -18.47
N LYS A 197 5.48 20.32 -18.45
CA LYS A 197 4.30 19.97 -17.64
C LYS A 197 3.71 18.62 -18.06
N LYS A 198 3.75 18.29 -19.34
CA LYS A 198 3.28 16.99 -19.90
C LYS A 198 4.12 15.80 -19.45
N ILE A 199 5.41 15.97 -19.15
CA ILE A 199 6.25 14.88 -18.59
C ILE A 199 5.59 14.29 -17.33
N PHE A 200 4.93 15.11 -16.52
CA PHE A 200 4.29 14.72 -15.27
C PHE A 200 2.76 14.51 -15.39
N CYS A 201 2.22 14.27 -16.57
CA CYS A 201 0.77 14.16 -16.78
C CYS A 201 0.17 12.87 -16.20
N CYS A 202 1.00 11.86 -15.86
CA CYS A 202 0.59 10.64 -15.16
C CYS A 202 0.20 10.85 -13.69
N GLU A 203 0.28 12.06 -13.16
CA GLU A 203 -0.03 12.38 -11.75
C GLU A 203 -1.12 13.45 -11.66
N GLU A 204 -2.16 13.19 -10.86
CA GLU A 204 -3.32 14.07 -10.71
C GLU A 204 -3.07 15.27 -9.79
N LYS A 205 -2.25 15.06 -8.76
CA LYS A 205 -1.97 16.04 -7.71
C LYS A 205 -0.51 16.47 -7.75
N PHE A 206 -0.25 17.73 -7.46
CA PHE A 206 1.12 18.24 -7.40
C PHE A 206 2.00 17.48 -6.39
N MET A 207 1.41 17.10 -5.26
CA MET A 207 2.10 16.27 -4.27
C MET A 207 2.61 14.94 -4.86
N SER A 208 1.82 14.28 -5.70
CA SER A 208 2.22 13.00 -6.33
C SER A 208 3.37 13.18 -7.32
N ILE A 209 3.51 14.37 -7.92
CA ILE A 209 4.64 14.72 -8.79
C ILE A 209 5.92 14.91 -8.00
N ILE A 210 5.86 15.69 -6.90
CA ILE A 210 7.07 16.05 -6.16
C ILE A 210 7.55 14.95 -5.20
N MET A 211 6.65 14.13 -4.65
CA MET A 211 6.99 13.12 -3.64
C MET A 211 8.08 12.14 -4.08
N PRO A 212 8.04 11.56 -5.29
CA PRO A 212 9.13 10.68 -5.75
C PRO A 212 10.48 11.38 -5.78
N ILE A 213 10.53 12.64 -6.22
CA ILE A 213 11.77 13.44 -6.27
C ILE A 213 12.26 13.76 -4.85
N CYS A 214 11.35 14.15 -3.95
CA CYS A 214 11.65 14.42 -2.54
C CYS A 214 12.23 13.18 -1.85
N TRP A 215 11.63 12.02 -2.04
CA TRP A 215 12.12 10.76 -1.46
C TRP A 215 13.42 10.28 -2.09
N ALA A 216 13.63 10.54 -3.39
CA ALA A 216 14.91 10.26 -4.03
C ALA A 216 16.04 11.08 -3.39
N TYR A 217 15.84 12.39 -3.15
CA TYR A 217 16.80 13.22 -2.39
C TYR A 217 17.03 12.70 -0.97
N ALA A 218 16.01 12.15 -0.32
CA ALA A 218 16.12 11.57 1.00
C ALA A 218 16.71 10.15 1.00
N GLY A 219 16.99 9.54 -0.17
CA GLY A 219 17.46 8.17 -0.30
C GLY A 219 16.45 7.14 0.23
N ASP A 220 15.13 7.38 0.05
CA ASP A 220 14.07 6.58 0.66
C ASP A 220 13.22 5.85 -0.40
N PHE A 221 13.90 5.20 -1.33
CA PHE A 221 13.32 4.23 -2.25
C PHE A 221 14.03 2.90 -2.11
N GLN A 222 13.30 1.88 -1.68
CA GLN A 222 13.78 0.53 -1.54
C GLN A 222 12.98 -0.43 -2.42
N SER A 223 13.63 -1.49 -2.85
CA SER A 223 12.99 -2.63 -3.48
C SER A 223 12.46 -3.60 -2.43
N PRO A 224 11.45 -4.43 -2.75
CA PRO A 224 11.17 -5.63 -1.98
C PRO A 224 12.44 -6.47 -1.74
N PRO A 225 12.48 -7.29 -0.68
CA PRO A 225 13.59 -8.22 -0.46
C PRO A 225 13.69 -9.23 -1.60
N LYS A 226 14.85 -9.89 -1.70
CA LYS A 226 15.04 -10.97 -2.67
C LYS A 226 13.97 -12.07 -2.50
N GLY A 227 13.29 -12.42 -3.58
CA GLY A 227 12.15 -13.34 -3.58
C GLY A 227 10.79 -12.66 -3.52
N GLY A 228 10.75 -11.31 -3.51
CA GLY A 228 9.52 -10.52 -3.55
C GLY A 228 8.94 -10.19 -2.17
N ALA A 229 7.76 -9.58 -2.18
CA ALA A 229 7.10 -9.09 -0.96
C ALA A 229 6.58 -10.20 -0.03
N GLU A 230 6.24 -11.36 -0.59
CA GLU A 230 5.78 -12.53 0.19
C GLU A 230 6.80 -12.98 1.24
N VAL A 231 8.09 -12.66 1.05
CA VAL A 231 9.16 -12.97 2.02
C VAL A 231 8.91 -12.31 3.38
N PHE A 232 8.36 -11.10 3.42
CA PHE A 232 7.95 -10.45 4.68
C PHE A 232 6.82 -11.21 5.38
N ILE A 233 5.86 -11.69 4.61
CA ILE A 233 4.71 -12.43 5.15
C ILE A 233 5.19 -13.74 5.77
N ASN A 234 6.03 -14.49 5.05
CA ASN A 234 6.59 -15.74 5.53
C ASN A 234 7.43 -15.54 6.80
N TRP A 235 8.21 -14.46 6.86
CA TRP A 235 8.98 -14.10 8.05
C TRP A 235 8.08 -13.77 9.25
N LEU A 236 7.04 -12.93 9.05
CA LEU A 236 6.07 -12.60 10.12
C LEU A 236 5.35 -13.87 10.62
N CYS A 237 4.89 -14.74 9.72
CA CYS A 237 4.25 -16.00 10.09
C CYS A 237 5.19 -16.86 10.94
N LYS A 238 6.46 -17.01 10.52
CA LYS A 238 7.46 -17.76 11.29
C LYS A 238 7.65 -17.17 12.69
N LYS A 239 7.75 -15.83 12.83
CA LYS A 239 7.86 -15.17 14.14
C LYS A 239 6.66 -15.41 15.05
N ILE A 240 5.48 -15.61 14.48
CA ILE A 240 4.26 -15.92 15.23
C ILE A 240 4.21 -17.41 15.60
N GLU A 241 4.55 -18.31 14.67
CA GLU A 241 4.55 -19.77 14.87
C GLU A 241 5.55 -20.23 15.95
N ASP A 242 6.66 -19.51 16.13
CA ASP A 242 7.65 -19.77 17.17
C ASP A 242 7.15 -19.48 18.61
N THR A 243 5.84 -19.20 18.78
CA THR A 243 5.24 -18.76 20.04
C THR A 243 3.95 -19.51 20.37
N SER A 244 3.25 -19.09 21.43
CA SER A 244 1.93 -19.60 21.81
C SER A 244 0.77 -19.02 20.99
N SER A 245 1.05 -18.11 20.07
CA SER A 245 0.05 -17.49 19.19
C SER A 245 -0.23 -18.35 17.95
N GLN A 246 -1.37 -18.15 17.31
CA GLN A 246 -1.81 -18.96 16.18
C GLN A 246 -2.34 -18.12 15.04
N ILE A 247 -2.13 -18.59 13.80
CA ILE A 247 -2.76 -18.07 12.59
C ILE A 247 -3.71 -19.15 12.07
N ILE A 248 -5.00 -18.83 12.00
CA ILE A 248 -6.06 -19.73 11.53
C ILE A 248 -6.45 -19.26 10.13
N LEU A 249 -6.12 -20.04 9.12
CA LEU A 249 -6.46 -19.78 7.72
C LEU A 249 -7.76 -20.48 7.32
N ASN A 250 -8.31 -20.09 6.16
CA ASN A 250 -9.56 -20.63 5.64
C ASN A 250 -10.70 -20.59 6.67
N SER A 251 -10.72 -19.53 7.48
CA SER A 251 -11.66 -19.37 8.58
C SER A 251 -12.21 -17.95 8.57
N LYS A 252 -13.49 -17.82 8.29
CA LYS A 252 -14.17 -16.53 8.23
C LYS A 252 -14.74 -16.19 9.59
N VAL A 253 -14.46 -14.97 10.08
CA VAL A 253 -15.19 -14.40 11.21
C VAL A 253 -16.58 -14.00 10.73
N GLU A 254 -17.60 -14.61 11.31
CA GLU A 254 -19.01 -14.33 10.97
C GLU A 254 -19.58 -13.22 11.84
N LYS A 255 -19.29 -13.26 13.15
CA LYS A 255 -19.81 -12.30 14.12
C LYS A 255 -18.76 -11.89 15.14
N VAL A 256 -18.83 -10.63 15.54
CA VAL A 256 -18.12 -10.08 16.68
C VAL A 256 -19.07 -10.07 17.87
N LEU A 257 -18.67 -10.71 18.98
CA LEU A 257 -19.50 -10.88 20.16
C LEU A 257 -19.31 -9.71 21.10
N ILE A 258 -20.45 -9.13 21.53
CA ILE A 258 -20.47 -7.93 22.37
C ILE A 258 -21.40 -8.15 23.56
N GLU A 259 -20.92 -7.79 24.73
CA GLU A 259 -21.71 -7.71 25.95
C GLU A 259 -21.44 -6.36 26.62
N ASN A 260 -22.49 -5.66 27.07
CA ASN A 260 -22.40 -4.35 27.74
C ASN A 260 -21.55 -3.33 26.95
N LYS A 261 -21.70 -3.26 25.62
CA LYS A 261 -20.95 -2.41 24.68
C LYS A 261 -19.43 -2.69 24.66
N LYS A 262 -19.03 -3.88 25.10
CA LYS A 262 -17.62 -4.32 25.14
C LYS A 262 -17.47 -5.64 24.42
N ILE A 263 -16.32 -5.83 23.78
CA ILE A 263 -15.96 -7.08 23.11
C ILE A 263 -15.85 -8.22 24.11
N ILE A 264 -16.31 -9.41 23.74
CA ILE A 264 -16.09 -10.66 24.48
C ILE A 264 -15.51 -11.77 23.60
N GLY A 265 -15.41 -11.58 22.29
CA GLY A 265 -14.84 -12.55 21.36
C GLY A 265 -15.40 -12.46 19.94
N VAL A 266 -15.21 -13.51 19.17
CA VAL A 266 -15.74 -13.67 17.82
C VAL A 266 -16.31 -15.06 17.63
N THR A 267 -17.27 -15.22 16.67
CA THR A 267 -17.76 -16.51 16.19
C THR A 267 -17.34 -16.67 14.73
N LEU A 268 -16.77 -17.82 14.40
CA LEU A 268 -16.40 -18.21 13.04
C LEU A 268 -17.60 -18.75 12.27
N ALA A 269 -17.51 -18.81 10.95
CA ALA A 269 -18.59 -19.30 10.08
C ALA A 269 -18.97 -20.79 10.33
N ASP A 270 -18.06 -21.58 10.89
CA ASP A 270 -18.31 -22.97 11.31
C ASP A 270 -18.98 -23.08 12.69
N GLY A 271 -19.30 -21.96 13.33
CA GLY A 271 -19.91 -21.89 14.66
C GLY A 271 -18.92 -21.90 15.84
N HIS A 272 -17.61 -22.08 15.59
CA HIS A 272 -16.62 -22.05 16.66
C HIS A 272 -16.48 -20.63 17.23
N THR A 273 -16.45 -20.54 18.57
CA THR A 273 -16.30 -19.27 19.28
C THR A 273 -14.93 -19.15 19.94
N ILE A 274 -14.30 -18.00 19.76
CA ILE A 274 -13.02 -17.64 20.39
C ILE A 274 -13.28 -16.45 21.31
N HIS A 275 -13.00 -16.61 22.59
CA HIS A 275 -13.14 -15.54 23.57
C HIS A 275 -11.89 -14.70 23.67
N SER A 276 -12.07 -13.38 23.79
CA SER A 276 -10.96 -12.44 24.00
C SER A 276 -11.43 -11.13 24.60
N LYS A 277 -10.51 -10.45 25.29
CA LYS A 277 -10.76 -9.11 25.84
C LYS A 277 -10.54 -7.99 24.80
N TYR A 278 -9.80 -8.24 23.75
CA TYR A 278 -9.43 -7.27 22.71
C TYR A 278 -9.56 -7.89 21.33
N VAL A 279 -10.08 -7.10 20.39
CA VAL A 279 -10.15 -7.47 18.97
C VAL A 279 -9.56 -6.36 18.13
N ILE A 280 -8.66 -6.71 17.20
CA ILE A 280 -8.12 -5.85 16.17
C ILE A 280 -8.74 -6.25 14.85
N ALA A 281 -9.49 -5.35 14.21
CA ALA A 281 -9.99 -5.54 12.87
C ALA A 281 -8.99 -4.97 11.85
N ALA A 282 -8.26 -5.86 11.17
CA ALA A 282 -7.36 -5.55 10.06
C ALA A 282 -8.00 -5.95 8.72
N CYS A 283 -9.32 -5.89 8.64
CA CYS A 283 -10.18 -6.20 7.50
C CYS A 283 -10.93 -4.95 7.01
N ASP A 284 -11.79 -5.11 6.04
CA ASP A 284 -12.67 -4.03 5.55
C ASP A 284 -13.61 -3.53 6.65
N VAL A 285 -13.68 -2.20 6.82
CA VAL A 285 -14.45 -1.57 7.91
C VAL A 285 -15.96 -1.60 7.66
N GLU A 286 -16.39 -1.53 6.41
CA GLU A 286 -17.82 -1.59 6.08
C GLU A 286 -18.34 -3.00 6.35
N ASN A 287 -17.58 -4.03 5.97
CA ASN A 287 -17.91 -5.41 6.29
C ASN A 287 -17.93 -5.66 7.81
N LEU A 288 -16.96 -5.10 8.56
CA LEU A 288 -16.96 -5.16 10.02
C LEU A 288 -18.22 -4.53 10.62
N TYR A 289 -18.56 -3.31 10.22
CA TYR A 289 -19.60 -2.52 10.87
C TYR A 289 -21.02 -2.93 10.45
N GLU A 290 -21.19 -3.38 9.23
CA GLU A 290 -22.53 -3.71 8.70
C GLU A 290 -22.88 -5.19 8.80
N ARG A 291 -21.87 -6.09 8.83
CA ARG A 291 -22.12 -7.54 8.76
C ARG A 291 -21.66 -8.30 9.99
N MET A 292 -20.49 -7.93 10.58
CA MET A 292 -19.95 -8.66 11.73
C MET A 292 -20.47 -8.14 13.07
N LEU A 293 -20.85 -6.85 13.17
CA LEU A 293 -21.40 -6.27 14.39
C LEU A 293 -22.93 -6.40 14.42
N PRO A 294 -23.54 -6.54 15.60
CA PRO A 294 -25.02 -6.50 15.74
C PRO A 294 -25.58 -5.18 15.21
N THR A 295 -26.73 -5.26 14.54
CA THR A 295 -27.47 -4.10 14.00
C THR A 295 -27.71 -3.07 15.11
N GLY A 296 -27.49 -1.77 14.80
CA GLY A 296 -27.65 -0.67 15.76
C GLY A 296 -26.44 -0.42 16.66
N THR A 297 -25.37 -1.23 16.59
CA THR A 297 -24.14 -1.01 17.35
C THR A 297 -23.37 0.22 16.87
N VAL A 298 -23.34 0.45 15.55
CA VAL A 298 -22.62 1.55 14.93
C VAL A 298 -23.59 2.70 14.64
N PRO A 299 -23.27 3.94 15.05
CA PRO A 299 -24.13 5.09 14.77
C PRO A 299 -24.35 5.29 13.27
N GLY A 300 -25.62 5.48 12.84
CA GLY A 300 -25.97 5.67 11.42
C GLY A 300 -25.19 6.80 10.74
N LYS A 301 -24.87 7.89 11.48
CA LYS A 301 -24.03 8.99 10.98
C LYS A 301 -22.62 8.52 10.57
N LEU A 302 -22.04 7.55 11.29
CA LEU A 302 -20.72 6.99 10.94
C LEU A 302 -20.83 6.09 9.71
N LEU A 303 -21.86 5.24 9.63
CA LEU A 303 -22.11 4.40 8.46
C LEU A 303 -22.31 5.24 7.20
N ASN A 304 -23.11 6.31 7.27
CA ASN A 304 -23.32 7.20 6.13
C ASN A 304 -22.01 7.87 5.68
N ARG A 305 -21.18 8.34 6.62
CA ARG A 305 -19.86 8.91 6.28
C ARG A 305 -18.95 7.89 5.57
N LEU A 306 -18.98 6.63 5.99
CA LEU A 306 -18.20 5.57 5.35
C LEU A 306 -18.72 5.28 3.95
N ARG A 307 -20.03 5.15 3.76
CA ARG A 307 -20.64 4.94 2.43
C ARG A 307 -20.35 6.08 1.45
N GLU A 308 -20.24 7.30 1.95
CA GLU A 308 -19.93 8.49 1.16
C GLU A 308 -18.43 8.78 1.05
N ALA A 309 -17.58 7.94 1.63
CA ALA A 309 -16.14 8.16 1.64
C ALA A 309 -15.54 8.12 0.24
N ASP A 310 -14.63 9.05 -0.03
CA ASP A 310 -13.80 9.02 -1.23
C ASP A 310 -12.75 7.91 -1.05
N LEU A 311 -12.80 6.88 -1.87
CA LEU A 311 -11.86 5.78 -1.85
C LEU A 311 -10.74 5.99 -2.87
N TYR A 312 -9.64 5.28 -2.67
CA TYR A 312 -8.70 5.08 -3.75
C TYR A 312 -9.36 4.26 -4.86
N TYR A 313 -9.00 4.54 -6.10
CA TYR A 313 -9.48 3.77 -7.26
C TYR A 313 -9.01 2.32 -7.19
N SER A 314 -9.59 1.49 -8.01
CA SER A 314 -9.15 0.13 -8.24
C SER A 314 -8.17 0.06 -9.43
N SER A 315 -7.82 -1.13 -9.89
CA SER A 315 -6.86 -1.31 -10.96
C SER A 315 -7.22 -2.48 -11.87
N VAL A 316 -6.84 -2.38 -13.14
CA VAL A 316 -6.51 -3.56 -13.94
C VAL A 316 -5.02 -3.81 -13.81
N THR A 317 -4.65 -5.03 -13.49
CA THR A 317 -3.24 -5.43 -13.39
C THR A 317 -3.00 -6.66 -14.24
N LEU A 318 -2.05 -6.54 -15.17
CA LEU A 318 -1.56 -7.66 -15.96
C LEU A 318 -0.27 -8.16 -15.32
N TYR A 319 -0.20 -9.46 -15.07
CA TYR A 319 0.99 -10.17 -14.63
C TYR A 319 1.45 -11.05 -15.78
N ILE A 320 2.61 -10.72 -16.35
CA ILE A 320 3.11 -11.31 -17.58
C ILE A 320 4.44 -12.00 -17.29
N GLY A 321 4.54 -13.29 -17.66
CA GLY A 321 5.82 -14.00 -17.75
C GLY A 321 6.30 -13.95 -19.18
N LEU A 322 7.50 -13.40 -19.40
CA LEU A 322 8.15 -13.30 -20.70
C LEU A 322 9.20 -14.40 -20.87
N ASP A 323 9.32 -14.96 -22.05
CA ASP A 323 10.36 -15.94 -22.43
C ASP A 323 11.74 -15.30 -22.68
N CYS A 324 11.85 -13.99 -22.55
CA CYS A 324 13.07 -13.21 -22.75
C CYS A 324 13.40 -12.32 -21.53
N ASP A 325 14.59 -11.71 -21.52
CA ASP A 325 14.96 -10.68 -20.54
C ASP A 325 14.26 -9.36 -20.92
N ALA A 326 13.46 -8.79 -19.99
CA ALA A 326 12.72 -7.55 -20.21
C ALA A 326 13.65 -6.36 -20.54
N SER A 327 14.90 -6.39 -20.08
CA SER A 327 15.88 -5.35 -20.41
C SER A 327 16.22 -5.31 -21.90
N ALA A 328 16.16 -6.46 -22.58
CA ALA A 328 16.39 -6.55 -24.02
C ALA A 328 15.30 -5.84 -24.85
N ILE A 329 14.09 -5.70 -24.30
CA ILE A 329 12.98 -4.95 -24.89
C ILE A 329 12.81 -3.55 -24.29
N GLY A 330 13.86 -3.03 -23.60
CA GLY A 330 13.89 -1.66 -23.07
C GLY A 330 13.10 -1.41 -21.78
N ILE A 331 12.59 -2.46 -21.12
CA ILE A 331 11.84 -2.37 -19.87
C ILE A 331 12.75 -2.82 -18.72
N GLN A 332 12.91 -1.97 -17.71
CA GLN A 332 13.82 -2.18 -16.57
C GLN A 332 13.06 -2.33 -15.24
N GLU A 333 13.81 -2.30 -14.13
CA GLU A 333 13.25 -2.47 -12.78
C GLU A 333 12.51 -1.25 -12.23
N GLU A 334 12.74 -0.05 -12.79
CA GLU A 334 12.05 1.16 -12.30
C GLU A 334 10.56 1.16 -12.60
N LEU A 335 9.83 1.98 -11.84
CA LEU A 335 8.44 2.26 -12.11
C LEU A 335 8.32 3.14 -13.36
N THR A 336 7.96 2.58 -14.49
CA THR A 336 7.73 3.35 -15.72
C THR A 336 6.30 3.82 -15.81
N CYS A 337 6.10 5.14 -15.78
CA CYS A 337 4.82 5.79 -16.07
C CYS A 337 4.71 5.98 -17.57
N VAL A 338 3.83 5.21 -18.21
CA VAL A 338 3.58 5.31 -19.65
C VAL A 338 2.36 6.19 -19.89
N THR A 339 2.56 7.24 -20.67
CA THR A 339 1.54 8.24 -21.01
C THR A 339 1.15 8.20 -22.47
N VAL A 340 0.04 8.81 -22.82
CA VAL A 340 -0.40 9.03 -24.20
C VAL A 340 -0.15 10.49 -24.56
N ASP A 341 0.48 10.72 -25.69
CA ASP A 341 0.70 12.06 -26.19
C ASP A 341 -0.62 12.71 -26.65
N ASN A 342 -0.67 14.03 -26.62
CA ASN A 342 -1.80 14.85 -27.12
C ASN A 342 -3.16 14.67 -26.44
N ILE A 343 -3.19 14.12 -25.20
CA ILE A 343 -4.38 14.10 -24.36
C ILE A 343 -4.15 14.91 -23.08
N THR A 344 -5.23 15.23 -22.39
CA THR A 344 -5.19 16.01 -21.15
C THR A 344 -4.84 15.12 -19.96
N ARG A 345 -4.34 15.71 -18.88
CA ARG A 345 -4.12 15.02 -17.60
C ARG A 345 -5.38 14.29 -17.11
N LYS A 346 -6.55 14.92 -17.22
CA LYS A 346 -7.82 14.32 -16.80
C LYS A 346 -8.14 13.03 -17.56
N GLU A 347 -7.81 12.97 -18.84
CA GLU A 347 -8.06 11.78 -19.66
C GLU A 347 -7.17 10.60 -19.26
N HIS A 348 -5.98 10.85 -18.67
CA HIS A 348 -5.12 9.80 -18.13
C HIS A 348 -5.71 9.07 -16.91
N PHE A 349 -6.80 9.58 -16.32
CA PHE A 349 -7.45 9.02 -15.13
C PHE A 349 -8.90 8.59 -15.35
N THR A 350 -9.29 8.31 -16.59
CA THR A 350 -10.66 7.92 -16.92
C THR A 350 -10.93 6.42 -16.78
N GLY A 351 -9.90 5.59 -16.66
CA GLY A 351 -10.04 4.12 -16.72
C GLY A 351 -10.26 3.58 -18.14
N ASP A 352 -10.26 4.46 -19.13
CA ASP A 352 -10.30 4.06 -20.53
C ASP A 352 -8.95 3.42 -20.90
N PRO A 353 -8.90 2.15 -21.35
CA PRO A 353 -7.65 1.48 -21.70
C PRO A 353 -6.88 2.14 -22.84
N HIS A 354 -7.53 2.96 -23.67
CA HIS A 354 -6.88 3.69 -24.75
C HIS A 354 -6.18 4.97 -24.31
N LYS A 355 -6.62 5.55 -23.19
CA LYS A 355 -6.18 6.89 -22.73
C LYS A 355 -5.44 6.86 -21.40
N SER A 356 -5.87 6.02 -20.46
CA SER A 356 -5.34 6.04 -19.10
C SER A 356 -3.83 5.77 -19.08
N SER A 357 -3.11 6.44 -18.18
CA SER A 357 -1.69 6.18 -17.96
C SER A 357 -1.48 4.75 -17.46
N LEU A 358 -0.35 4.15 -17.84
CA LEU A 358 0.04 2.83 -17.37
C LEU A 358 1.22 2.94 -16.43
N ILE A 359 1.24 2.06 -15.44
CA ILE A 359 2.40 1.83 -14.58
C ILE A 359 2.98 0.48 -14.97
N VAL A 360 4.25 0.47 -15.35
CA VAL A 360 4.94 -0.72 -15.87
C VAL A 360 6.20 -0.96 -15.07
N GLN A 361 6.47 -2.23 -14.74
CA GLN A 361 7.69 -2.63 -14.03
C GLN A 361 8.10 -4.06 -14.38
N ALA A 362 9.41 -4.31 -14.49
CA ALA A 362 9.98 -5.64 -14.63
C ALA A 362 10.90 -5.98 -13.45
N PRO A 363 10.35 -6.39 -12.29
CA PRO A 363 11.13 -6.58 -11.05
C PRO A 363 12.17 -7.69 -11.16
N SER A 364 11.99 -8.66 -12.05
CA SER A 364 12.96 -9.74 -12.32
C SER A 364 14.24 -9.24 -13.00
N VAL A 365 14.28 -8.04 -13.56
CA VAL A 365 15.53 -7.43 -14.05
C VAL A 365 16.51 -7.26 -12.92
N ARG A 366 16.03 -6.82 -11.76
CA ARG A 366 16.80 -6.68 -10.52
C ARG A 366 16.92 -8.00 -9.75
N ASP A 367 15.81 -8.71 -9.56
CA ASP A 367 15.76 -9.95 -8.79
C ASP A 367 15.49 -11.16 -9.70
N LYS A 368 16.56 -11.78 -10.18
CA LYS A 368 16.48 -12.91 -11.11
C LYS A 368 15.80 -14.16 -10.50
N THR A 369 15.51 -14.18 -9.19
CA THR A 369 14.77 -15.30 -8.56
C THR A 369 13.27 -15.25 -8.85
N LEU A 370 12.76 -14.15 -9.38
CA LEU A 370 11.34 -13.98 -9.70
C LEU A 370 10.94 -14.62 -11.04
N ALA A 371 11.89 -15.04 -11.86
CA ALA A 371 11.62 -15.68 -13.15
C ALA A 371 12.58 -16.85 -13.41
N PRO A 372 12.24 -17.79 -14.29
CA PRO A 372 13.18 -18.80 -14.78
C PRO A 372 14.38 -18.14 -15.49
N LYS A 373 15.50 -18.88 -15.56
CA LYS A 373 16.74 -18.37 -16.20
C LYS A 373 16.48 -17.88 -17.63
N GLY A 374 16.93 -16.66 -17.93
CA GLY A 374 16.78 -16.02 -19.25
C GLY A 374 15.40 -15.40 -19.51
N LYS A 375 14.47 -15.49 -18.54
CA LYS A 375 13.09 -15.01 -18.63
C LYS A 375 12.85 -13.85 -17.66
N SER A 376 11.71 -13.17 -17.80
CA SER A 376 11.35 -12.02 -16.97
C SER A 376 9.89 -12.01 -16.56
N THR A 377 9.62 -11.38 -15.42
CA THR A 377 8.28 -10.93 -15.05
C THR A 377 8.07 -9.49 -15.49
N LEU A 378 6.88 -9.19 -15.99
CA LEU A 378 6.42 -7.86 -16.33
C LEU A 378 5.06 -7.63 -15.69
N THR A 379 4.88 -6.47 -15.05
CA THR A 379 3.59 -6.05 -14.50
C THR A 379 3.16 -4.76 -15.18
N ILE A 380 1.90 -4.71 -15.65
CA ILE A 380 1.28 -3.52 -16.22
C ILE A 380 0.05 -3.19 -15.37
N GLN A 381 -0.06 -1.97 -14.88
CA GLN A 381 -1.21 -1.49 -14.12
C GLN A 381 -1.86 -0.29 -14.81
N CYS A 382 -3.18 -0.28 -14.80
CA CYS A 382 -4.01 0.82 -15.27
C CYS A 382 -5.07 1.10 -14.22
N ALA A 383 -5.28 2.38 -13.86
CA ALA A 383 -6.39 2.77 -12.99
C ALA A 383 -7.72 2.32 -13.59
N ALA A 384 -8.62 1.80 -12.75
CA ALA A 384 -9.92 1.31 -13.21
C ALA A 384 -10.95 1.39 -12.09
N TRP A 385 -12.23 1.40 -12.47
CA TRP A 385 -13.39 1.45 -11.58
C TRP A 385 -14.22 0.18 -11.71
N ILE A 386 -14.90 -0.20 -10.65
CA ILE A 386 -15.68 -1.44 -10.60
C ILE A 386 -16.90 -1.40 -11.55
N ASP A 387 -17.49 -0.21 -11.71
CA ASP A 387 -18.68 0.02 -12.55
C ASP A 387 -18.37 0.20 -14.04
N TYR A 388 -17.08 0.19 -14.43
CA TYR A 388 -16.65 0.39 -15.81
C TYR A 388 -17.38 -0.57 -16.77
N LYS A 389 -18.00 -0.01 -17.83
CA LYS A 389 -18.71 -0.75 -18.88
C LYS A 389 -19.65 -1.83 -18.35
N ASN A 390 -20.60 -1.43 -17.51
CA ASN A 390 -21.57 -2.32 -16.88
C ASN A 390 -20.91 -3.40 -16.03
N PHE A 391 -20.16 -2.96 -15.00
CA PHE A 391 -19.49 -3.83 -14.03
C PHE A 391 -18.66 -4.93 -14.69
N TRP A 392 -17.85 -4.53 -15.70
CA TRP A 392 -16.96 -5.47 -16.42
C TRP A 392 -17.70 -6.61 -17.11
N GLN A 393 -18.95 -6.40 -17.51
CA GLN A 393 -19.80 -7.42 -18.09
C GLN A 393 -20.03 -8.65 -17.18
N THR A 394 -20.03 -8.41 -15.86
CA THR A 394 -20.49 -9.40 -14.88
C THR A 394 -22.01 -9.37 -14.75
N ASP A 395 -22.57 -10.33 -14.03
CA ASP A 395 -23.97 -10.27 -13.61
C ASP A 395 -24.16 -9.32 -12.40
N LYS A 396 -25.41 -9.19 -11.94
CA LYS A 396 -25.77 -8.35 -10.78
C LYS A 396 -25.12 -8.78 -9.45
N ASN A 397 -24.59 -10.02 -9.37
CA ASN A 397 -23.88 -10.54 -8.21
C ASN A 397 -22.36 -10.44 -8.37
N LEU A 398 -21.88 -9.79 -9.42
CA LEU A 398 -20.48 -9.71 -9.83
C LEU A 398 -19.87 -11.09 -10.17
N GLU A 399 -20.67 -12.03 -10.65
CA GLU A 399 -20.22 -13.34 -11.10
C GLU A 399 -19.54 -13.25 -12.48
N ARG A 400 -18.48 -14.01 -12.63
CA ARG A 400 -17.53 -13.90 -13.76
C ARG A 400 -17.85 -14.92 -14.86
N GLY A 401 -18.79 -14.60 -15.73
CA GLY A 401 -19.17 -15.37 -16.90
C GLY A 401 -18.21 -15.26 -18.08
N ILE A 402 -18.62 -15.75 -19.26
CA ILE A 402 -17.86 -15.69 -20.51
C ILE A 402 -17.67 -14.23 -20.96
N ALA A 403 -18.72 -13.40 -20.88
CA ALA A 403 -18.67 -11.99 -21.26
C ALA A 403 -17.58 -11.24 -20.49
N TYR A 404 -17.51 -11.42 -19.16
CA TYR A 404 -16.43 -10.87 -18.33
C TYR A 404 -15.05 -11.36 -18.78
N LYS A 405 -14.89 -12.64 -19.06
CA LYS A 405 -13.58 -13.20 -19.48
C LYS A 405 -13.10 -12.60 -20.80
N ASN A 406 -14.01 -12.49 -21.77
CA ASN A 406 -13.70 -11.88 -23.08
C ASN A 406 -13.40 -10.39 -22.93
N PHE A 407 -14.20 -9.66 -22.15
CA PHE A 407 -14.00 -8.23 -21.96
C PHE A 407 -12.67 -7.89 -21.26
N LYS A 408 -12.29 -8.61 -20.20
CA LYS A 408 -11.00 -8.40 -19.54
C LYS A 408 -9.81 -8.75 -20.44
N GLN A 409 -9.96 -9.74 -21.34
CA GLN A 409 -8.92 -10.08 -22.31
C GLN A 409 -8.75 -8.95 -23.34
N GLN A 410 -9.84 -8.44 -23.92
CA GLN A 410 -9.79 -7.29 -24.84
C GLN A 410 -9.14 -6.07 -24.17
N PHE A 411 -9.46 -5.81 -22.90
CA PHE A 411 -8.83 -4.73 -22.16
C PHE A 411 -7.32 -4.94 -22.05
N ALA A 412 -6.88 -6.15 -21.71
CA ALA A 412 -5.46 -6.49 -21.60
C ALA A 412 -4.73 -6.34 -22.93
N ASP A 413 -5.33 -6.78 -24.04
CA ASP A 413 -4.76 -6.70 -25.38
C ASP A 413 -4.51 -5.24 -25.81
N ILE A 414 -5.43 -4.32 -25.45
CA ILE A 414 -5.25 -2.88 -25.67
C ILE A 414 -4.04 -2.36 -24.89
N LEU A 415 -3.91 -2.71 -23.60
CA LEU A 415 -2.78 -2.25 -22.79
C LEU A 415 -1.44 -2.75 -23.32
N ILE A 416 -1.37 -4.02 -23.72
CA ILE A 416 -0.15 -4.62 -24.31
C ILE A 416 0.20 -3.93 -25.63
N THR A 417 -0.76 -3.75 -26.53
CA THR A 417 -0.54 -3.05 -27.82
C THR A 417 -0.02 -1.62 -27.62
N ARG A 418 -0.54 -0.90 -26.62
CA ARG A 418 -0.05 0.44 -26.29
C ARG A 418 1.39 0.41 -25.79
N LEU A 419 1.73 -0.57 -24.97
CA LEU A 419 3.10 -0.72 -24.48
C LEU A 419 4.06 -1.05 -25.62
N GLU A 420 3.67 -1.97 -26.53
CA GLU A 420 4.42 -2.31 -27.75
C GLU A 420 4.73 -1.06 -28.58
N LYS A 421 3.72 -0.20 -28.78
CA LYS A 421 3.88 1.05 -29.55
C LYS A 421 4.89 2.01 -28.89
N VAL A 422 4.77 2.23 -27.56
CA VAL A 422 5.63 3.20 -26.85
C VAL A 422 7.08 2.73 -26.74
N PHE A 423 7.32 1.42 -26.64
CA PHE A 423 8.66 0.85 -26.57
C PHE A 423 9.22 0.41 -27.94
N ASN A 424 8.39 0.45 -28.98
CA ASN A 424 8.71 -0.04 -30.32
C ASN A 424 9.23 -1.49 -30.31
N VAL A 425 8.50 -2.38 -29.64
CA VAL A 425 8.85 -3.80 -29.45
C VAL A 425 7.62 -4.66 -29.62
N ASN A 426 7.82 -5.95 -29.89
CA ASN A 426 6.77 -6.96 -29.88
C ASN A 426 6.81 -7.71 -28.55
N ILE A 427 5.81 -7.50 -27.69
CA ILE A 427 5.70 -8.16 -26.38
C ILE A 427 4.85 -9.42 -26.50
N LYS A 428 3.85 -9.42 -27.36
CA LYS A 428 2.87 -10.51 -27.50
C LYS A 428 3.52 -11.85 -27.82
N ASP A 429 4.52 -11.85 -28.70
CA ASP A 429 5.21 -13.07 -29.11
C ASP A 429 6.08 -13.67 -28.00
N HIS A 430 6.39 -12.89 -26.96
CA HIS A 430 7.20 -13.30 -25.82
C HIS A 430 6.38 -13.72 -24.58
N ILE A 431 5.03 -13.72 -24.66
CA ILE A 431 4.17 -14.00 -23.51
C ILE A 431 4.02 -15.51 -23.29
N GLU A 432 4.59 -16.04 -22.20
CA GLU A 432 4.34 -17.42 -21.75
C GLU A 432 3.23 -17.51 -20.69
N VAL A 433 3.06 -16.45 -19.89
CA VAL A 433 2.05 -16.35 -18.82
C VAL A 433 1.37 -15.02 -18.92
N LEU A 434 0.04 -15.02 -18.86
CA LEU A 434 -0.77 -13.81 -18.71
C LEU A 434 -1.87 -14.07 -17.68
N GLU A 435 -1.79 -13.38 -16.53
CA GLU A 435 -2.85 -13.34 -15.54
C GLU A 435 -3.40 -11.92 -15.45
N ILE A 436 -4.72 -11.78 -15.45
CA ILE A 436 -5.39 -10.47 -15.48
C ILE A 436 -6.24 -10.32 -14.24
N ALA A 437 -5.88 -9.38 -13.36
CA ALA A 437 -6.71 -8.91 -12.26
C ALA A 437 -7.49 -7.66 -12.69
N THR A 438 -8.75 -7.55 -12.26
CA THR A 438 -9.64 -6.42 -12.52
C THR A 438 -10.19 -5.91 -11.18
N PRO A 439 -10.93 -4.79 -11.12
CA PRO A 439 -11.63 -4.37 -9.90
C PRO A 439 -12.50 -5.47 -9.27
N ILE A 440 -13.12 -6.32 -10.10
CA ILE A 440 -13.90 -7.49 -9.62
C ILE A 440 -12.99 -8.51 -8.90
N THR A 441 -11.74 -8.67 -9.37
CA THR A 441 -10.76 -9.55 -8.71
C THR A 441 -10.39 -8.99 -7.33
N TYR A 442 -10.08 -7.71 -7.23
CA TYR A 442 -9.72 -7.06 -5.96
C TYR A 442 -10.88 -7.11 -4.97
N TRP A 443 -12.09 -6.75 -5.39
CA TRP A 443 -13.30 -6.86 -4.56
C TRP A 443 -13.51 -8.28 -4.03
N ARG A 444 -13.34 -9.29 -4.87
CA ARG A 444 -13.53 -10.68 -4.47
C ARG A 444 -12.61 -11.13 -3.36
N TYR A 445 -11.34 -10.70 -3.39
CA TYR A 445 -10.34 -11.09 -2.39
C TYR A 445 -10.40 -10.25 -1.11
N THR A 446 -10.75 -8.99 -1.19
CA THR A 446 -10.63 -8.05 -0.06
C THR A 446 -11.97 -7.62 0.52
N LYS A 447 -13.04 -7.75 -0.24
CA LYS A 447 -14.38 -7.19 0.05
C LYS A 447 -14.39 -5.68 0.21
N ASN A 448 -13.29 -4.98 -0.08
CA ASN A 448 -13.28 -3.53 -0.10
C ASN A 448 -14.30 -3.00 -1.11
N ARG A 449 -15.08 -2.00 -0.71
CA ARG A 449 -16.04 -1.35 -1.60
C ARG A 449 -15.35 -0.89 -2.88
N ASP A 450 -16.02 -1.06 -4.01
CA ASP A 450 -15.55 -0.70 -5.36
C ASP A 450 -14.25 -1.39 -5.80
N GLY A 451 -13.85 -2.48 -5.11
CA GLY A 451 -12.57 -3.13 -5.36
C GLY A 451 -11.36 -2.22 -5.10
N SER A 452 -11.53 -1.18 -4.27
CA SER A 452 -10.48 -0.23 -3.93
C SER A 452 -9.21 -0.93 -3.46
N ILE A 453 -8.07 -0.53 -4.01
CA ILE A 453 -6.76 -1.10 -3.65
C ILE A 453 -6.24 -0.63 -2.27
N MET A 454 -6.85 0.41 -1.71
CA MET A 454 -6.57 0.97 -0.38
C MET A 454 -7.88 1.48 0.23
N GLY A 455 -7.88 1.89 1.50
CA GLY A 455 -9.06 2.44 2.17
C GLY A 455 -9.44 3.86 1.73
N ALA A 456 -9.87 4.68 2.67
CA ALA A 456 -10.24 6.07 2.42
C ALA A 456 -9.04 6.90 1.94
N SER A 457 -9.21 7.64 0.84
CA SER A 457 -8.19 8.56 0.35
C SER A 457 -8.11 9.82 1.24
N PRO A 458 -6.95 10.50 1.34
CA PRO A 458 -6.76 11.68 2.18
C PRO A 458 -7.36 12.94 1.54
N THR A 459 -8.67 12.94 1.28
CA THR A 459 -9.40 14.12 0.80
C THR A 459 -9.81 15.02 1.94
N ASP A 460 -10.06 16.30 1.66
CA ASP A 460 -10.59 17.26 2.65
C ASP A 460 -11.90 16.76 3.28
N LYS A 461 -12.77 16.12 2.48
CA LYS A 461 -14.03 15.52 2.93
C LYS A 461 -13.77 14.41 3.96
N ASN A 462 -12.92 13.46 3.63
CA ASN A 462 -12.61 12.32 4.50
C ASN A 462 -11.90 12.77 5.79
N ILE A 463 -10.96 13.71 5.70
CA ILE A 463 -10.23 14.25 6.86
C ILE A 463 -11.20 14.99 7.81
N LYS A 464 -12.09 15.84 7.28
CA LYS A 464 -13.13 16.53 8.07
C LYS A 464 -14.08 15.54 8.74
N ASN A 465 -14.40 14.45 8.07
CA ASN A 465 -15.28 13.39 8.57
C ASN A 465 -14.59 12.43 9.55
N LYS A 466 -13.26 12.56 9.76
CA LYS A 466 -12.45 11.69 10.65
C LYS A 466 -12.69 10.21 10.38
N LEU A 467 -12.64 9.82 9.10
CA LEU A 467 -12.93 8.43 8.70
C LEU A 467 -11.85 7.45 9.16
N ALA A 468 -10.57 7.84 9.09
CA ALA A 468 -9.48 7.03 9.63
C ALA A 468 -9.43 7.20 11.16
N HIS A 469 -9.52 6.10 11.89
CA HIS A 469 -9.53 6.09 13.34
C HIS A 469 -9.18 4.71 13.91
N TYR A 470 -8.62 4.66 15.11
CA TYR A 470 -8.29 3.42 15.80
C TYR A 470 -9.45 2.87 16.64
N TYR A 471 -10.14 3.76 17.35
CA TYR A 471 -11.23 3.38 18.26
C TYR A 471 -12.54 3.23 17.50
N THR A 472 -13.23 2.12 17.73
CA THR A 472 -14.59 1.90 17.24
C THR A 472 -15.64 2.31 18.29
N PRO A 473 -16.94 2.35 17.94
CA PRO A 473 -18.00 2.53 18.93
C PRO A 473 -18.10 1.43 20.00
N VAL A 474 -17.42 0.30 19.78
CA VAL A 474 -17.39 -0.84 20.71
C VAL A 474 -16.09 -0.82 21.50
N LYS A 475 -16.19 -0.84 22.83
CA LYS A 475 -15.01 -0.84 23.71
C LYS A 475 -14.14 -2.08 23.44
N ASN A 476 -12.81 -1.89 23.34
CA ASN A 476 -11.80 -2.91 23.09
C ASN A 476 -11.87 -3.56 21.69
N LEU A 477 -12.66 -3.00 20.77
CA LEU A 477 -12.59 -3.28 19.34
C LEU A 477 -11.85 -2.13 18.66
N PHE A 478 -10.74 -2.44 17.99
CA PHE A 478 -9.88 -1.46 17.33
C PHE A 478 -9.78 -1.73 15.83
N LEU A 479 -9.60 -0.68 15.03
CA LEU A 479 -9.15 -0.82 13.64
C LEU A 479 -7.62 -0.87 13.62
N GLY A 480 -7.04 -1.82 12.90
CA GLY A 480 -5.60 -2.06 12.84
C GLY A 480 -5.03 -2.16 11.42
N GLY A 481 -5.85 -1.93 10.39
CA GLY A 481 -5.48 -1.96 8.98
C GLY A 481 -5.46 -0.57 8.34
N HIS A 482 -5.56 -0.54 7.02
CA HIS A 482 -5.55 0.69 6.23
C HIS A 482 -6.73 1.65 6.50
N TRP A 483 -7.79 1.18 7.16
CA TRP A 483 -8.90 2.03 7.62
C TRP A 483 -8.60 2.81 8.91
N ALA A 484 -7.53 2.46 9.62
CA ALA A 484 -7.12 3.21 10.82
C ALA A 484 -6.31 4.48 10.49
N GLU A 485 -5.74 4.58 9.30
CA GLU A 485 -4.87 5.66 8.86
C GLU A 485 -5.17 6.08 7.43
N TYR A 486 -4.87 7.34 7.09
CA TYR A 486 -4.94 7.79 5.71
C TYR A 486 -3.66 7.45 4.94
N GLY A 487 -3.81 7.15 3.67
CA GLY A 487 -2.73 6.74 2.79
C GLY A 487 -2.74 5.24 2.56
N GLY A 488 -1.72 4.76 1.88
CA GLY A 488 -1.62 3.35 1.48
C GLY A 488 -0.21 2.82 1.54
N GLY A 489 -0.08 1.57 1.14
CA GLY A 489 1.18 0.84 1.12
C GLY A 489 1.61 0.32 2.49
N MET A 490 2.74 -0.38 2.47
CA MET A 490 3.30 -1.04 3.65
C MET A 490 3.56 -0.11 4.82
N PRO A 491 4.12 1.12 4.65
CA PRO A 491 4.41 1.99 5.78
C PRO A 491 3.18 2.34 6.60
N ILE A 492 2.04 2.57 5.93
CA ILE A 492 0.78 2.91 6.59
C ILE A 492 0.18 1.69 7.28
N ALA A 493 0.25 0.51 6.66
CA ALA A 493 -0.23 -0.73 7.26
C ALA A 493 0.58 -1.11 8.52
N VAL A 494 1.91 -1.00 8.47
CA VAL A 494 2.80 -1.23 9.62
C VAL A 494 2.60 -0.17 10.71
N LYS A 495 2.38 1.10 10.32
CA LYS A 495 2.02 2.19 11.25
C LYS A 495 0.73 1.89 11.99
N ALA A 496 -0.33 1.51 11.27
CA ALA A 496 -1.62 1.18 11.88
C ALA A 496 -1.50 0.02 12.86
N ALA A 497 -0.82 -1.06 12.47
CA ALA A 497 -0.53 -2.22 13.30
C ALA A 497 0.24 -1.85 14.58
N SER A 498 1.29 -1.06 14.44
CA SER A 498 2.14 -0.66 15.56
C SER A 498 1.38 0.24 16.56
N ASN A 499 0.60 1.18 16.05
CA ASN A 499 -0.18 2.08 16.90
C ASN A 499 -1.31 1.35 17.65
N VAL A 500 -2.04 0.45 16.99
CA VAL A 500 -3.08 -0.33 17.69
C VAL A 500 -2.46 -1.26 18.75
N SER A 501 -1.29 -1.84 18.47
CA SER A 501 -0.54 -2.63 19.45
C SER A 501 -0.13 -1.78 20.65
N LEU A 502 0.37 -0.55 20.42
CA LEU A 502 0.67 0.40 21.51
C LEU A 502 -0.57 0.76 22.35
N LEU A 503 -1.74 0.95 21.71
CA LEU A 503 -2.97 1.27 22.45
C LEU A 503 -3.35 0.14 23.42
N ILE A 504 -3.28 -1.11 22.96
CA ILE A 504 -3.55 -2.28 23.81
C ILE A 504 -2.50 -2.41 24.91
N LEU A 505 -1.20 -2.34 24.59
CA LEU A 505 -0.11 -2.47 25.57
C LEU A 505 -0.13 -1.35 26.62
N LYS A 506 -0.56 -0.14 26.25
CA LYS A 506 -0.72 0.99 27.19
C LYS A 506 -1.66 0.65 28.34
N GLU A 507 -2.70 -0.13 28.06
CA GLU A 507 -3.69 -0.55 29.07
C GLU A 507 -3.20 -1.72 29.93
N ILE A 508 -2.53 -2.70 29.32
CA ILE A 508 -2.30 -3.99 29.98
C ILE A 508 -0.83 -4.32 30.30
N LYS A 509 0.13 -3.73 29.59
CA LYS A 509 1.57 -4.03 29.74
C LYS A 509 2.44 -2.78 29.57
N LYS A 510 2.45 -1.89 30.56
CA LYS A 510 3.15 -0.59 30.51
C LYS A 510 4.64 -0.67 30.17
N GLN A 511 5.35 -1.72 30.59
CA GLN A 511 6.77 -1.89 30.26
C GLN A 511 6.96 -2.20 28.78
N GLU A 512 6.17 -3.12 28.23
CA GLU A 512 6.20 -3.48 26.82
C GLU A 512 5.74 -2.32 25.93
N PHE A 513 4.75 -1.53 26.38
CA PHE A 513 4.39 -0.27 25.74
C PHE A 513 5.60 0.66 25.59
N LYS A 514 6.41 0.85 26.64
CA LYS A 514 7.62 1.69 26.57
C LYS A 514 8.64 1.14 25.57
N LYS A 515 8.91 -0.17 25.61
CA LYS A 515 9.85 -0.82 24.69
C LYS A 515 9.44 -0.63 23.22
N LEU A 516 8.19 -0.92 22.89
CA LEU A 516 7.69 -0.75 21.51
C LEU A 516 7.68 0.71 21.10
N ARG A 517 7.25 1.63 21.99
CA ARG A 517 7.29 3.08 21.76
C ARG A 517 8.71 3.54 21.41
N ASP A 518 9.69 3.14 22.20
CA ASP A 518 11.07 3.58 22.02
C ASP A 518 11.69 2.99 20.76
N ALA A 519 11.29 1.76 20.38
CA ALA A 519 11.65 1.19 19.08
C ALA A 519 11.06 1.98 17.92
N MET A 520 9.75 2.27 17.95
CA MET A 520 9.09 3.06 16.90
C MET A 520 9.71 4.46 16.74
N ASP A 521 10.10 5.09 17.85
CA ASP A 521 10.73 6.41 17.87
C ASP A 521 12.23 6.38 17.49
N GLY A 522 12.79 5.19 17.21
CA GLY A 522 14.22 5.02 16.89
C GLY A 522 15.14 5.33 18.08
N ARG A 523 14.64 5.26 19.32
CA ARG A 523 15.42 5.58 20.54
C ARG A 523 16.25 4.40 21.03
N ASN A 524 16.02 3.20 20.57
CA ASN A 524 16.77 2.01 20.96
C ASN A 524 18.14 1.99 20.27
N LYS A 525 19.10 2.80 20.77
CA LYS A 525 20.51 2.80 20.31
C LYS A 525 21.29 1.54 20.72
N ASN A 526 20.72 0.61 21.48
CA ASN A 526 21.42 -0.51 22.13
C ASN A 526 21.06 -1.91 21.65
N ILE A 527 20.46 -2.05 20.46
CA ILE A 527 20.48 -3.35 19.79
C ILE A 527 21.64 -3.34 18.79
N LYS A 528 22.86 -3.33 19.33
CA LYS A 528 24.04 -3.78 18.55
C LYS A 528 23.82 -5.27 18.28
N THR A 529 23.85 -5.61 17.00
CA THR A 529 23.89 -6.96 16.42
C THR A 529 24.90 -7.85 17.11
#